data_1355c7ad9d7d3bc97bbe762d2acd6934
#
_entry.id   1355c7ad9d7d3bc97bbe762d2acd6934
#
_cell.length_a   1.000
_cell.length_b   1.000
_cell.length_c   1.000
_cell.angle_alpha   90.00
_cell.angle_beta   90.00
_cell.angle_gamma   90.00
#
_symmetry.space_group_name_H-M   'P 1'
#
loop_
_entity.id
_entity.type
_entity.pdbx_description
1 polymer ?
#
loop_
_entity_poly.entity_id
_entity_poly.type
_entity_poly.pdbx_seq_one_letter_code
_entity_poly.pdbx_strand_id
1 'polypeptide(L)'
;MATKNLKILVLTVLLLLMSCNGKLSDVTTPAVLLSEQEMVDVMTDVYIIENAINHRRGKGTKISNLKTKGFDAVFAHYGINDSIYAKNVEYYNDN
;
A
#
# COMPACT_ATOMS: atom_id res chain seq x y z
N MET A 1 -45.07 -4.77 -24.69
CA MET A 1 -44.54 -5.37 -23.48
C MET A 1 -43.05 -5.68 -23.55
N ALA A 2 -42.55 -6.17 -24.67
CA ALA A 2 -41.11 -6.44 -24.85
C ALA A 2 -40.25 -5.18 -24.78
N THR A 3 -40.77 -4.03 -25.24
CA THR A 3 -40.05 -2.73 -25.21
C THR A 3 -39.87 -2.17 -23.79
N LYS A 4 -40.83 -2.42 -22.91
CA LYS A 4 -40.75 -1.94 -21.51
C LYS A 4 -39.71 -2.73 -20.73
N ASN A 5 -39.63 -4.04 -20.90
CA ASN A 5 -38.61 -4.90 -20.29
C ASN A 5 -37.23 -4.62 -20.86
N LEU A 6 -37.13 -4.28 -22.13
CA LEU A 6 -35.89 -3.92 -22.78
C LEU A 6 -35.33 -2.60 -22.22
N LYS A 7 -36.19 -1.60 -22.00
CA LYS A 7 -35.81 -0.33 -21.39
C LYS A 7 -35.27 -0.51 -19.95
N ILE A 8 -35.94 -1.35 -19.17
CA ILE A 8 -35.51 -1.68 -17.81
C ILE A 8 -34.18 -2.42 -17.85
N LEU A 9 -34.00 -3.37 -18.76
CA LEU A 9 -32.73 -4.08 -18.91
C LEU A 9 -31.59 -3.16 -19.31
N VAL A 10 -31.80 -2.26 -20.27
CA VAL A 10 -30.80 -1.28 -20.71
C VAL A 10 -30.44 -0.32 -19.57
N LEU A 11 -31.43 0.14 -18.82
CA LEU A 11 -31.21 1.00 -17.66
C LEU A 11 -30.39 0.28 -16.57
N THR A 12 -30.70 -0.97 -16.30
CA THR A 12 -29.97 -1.80 -15.32
C THR A 12 -28.52 -2.00 -15.74
N VAL A 13 -28.28 -2.33 -17.00
CA VAL A 13 -26.93 -2.50 -17.56
C VAL A 13 -26.16 -1.17 -17.50
N LEU A 14 -26.81 -0.06 -17.81
CA LEU A 14 -26.20 1.26 -17.74
C LEU A 14 -25.77 1.63 -16.30
N LEU A 15 -26.62 1.31 -15.31
CA LEU A 15 -26.31 1.51 -13.90
C LEU A 15 -25.12 0.65 -13.45
N LEU A 16 -25.02 -0.58 -13.92
CA LEU A 16 -23.90 -1.48 -13.64
C LEU A 16 -22.59 -0.94 -14.23
N LEU A 17 -22.64 -0.37 -15.42
CA LEU A 17 -21.48 0.25 -16.05
C LEU A 17 -20.99 1.48 -15.29
N MET A 18 -21.89 2.25 -14.72
CA MET A 18 -21.52 3.41 -13.91
C MET A 18 -20.90 3.02 -12.57
N SER A 19 -21.23 1.86 -12.03
CA SER A 19 -20.63 1.40 -10.78
C SER A 19 -19.17 0.99 -10.91
N CYS A 20 -18.70 0.72 -12.13
CA CYS A 20 -17.30 0.38 -12.40
C CYS A 20 -16.37 1.61 -12.45
N ASN A 21 -16.90 2.83 -12.47
CA ASN A 21 -16.14 4.06 -12.47
C ASN A 21 -15.81 4.57 -11.07
N GLY A 22 -16.13 3.79 -10.03
CA GLY A 22 -15.96 4.24 -8.66
C GLY A 22 -14.54 4.12 -8.15
N LYS A 23 -13.93 5.20 -7.80
CA LYS A 23 -12.94 5.31 -6.71
C LYS A 23 -11.52 4.87 -6.97
N LEU A 24 -11.05 4.86 -8.20
CA LEU A 24 -9.63 4.67 -8.48
C LEU A 24 -8.80 5.93 -8.22
N SER A 25 -9.46 7.05 -7.91
CA SER A 25 -8.81 8.36 -7.82
C SER A 25 -8.68 8.91 -6.39
N ASP A 26 -9.04 8.14 -5.36
CA ASP A 26 -9.02 8.63 -3.98
C ASP A 26 -7.65 8.49 -3.29
N VAL A 27 -6.62 8.09 -4.03
CA VAL A 27 -5.27 8.01 -3.47
C VAL A 27 -4.67 9.39 -3.47
N THR A 28 -4.60 9.98 -2.30
CA THR A 28 -3.95 11.28 -2.11
C THR A 28 -2.44 11.12 -2.23
N THR A 29 -1.80 11.96 -3.04
CA THR A 29 -0.34 12.02 -3.10
C THR A 29 0.22 12.43 -1.73
N PRO A 30 1.14 11.66 -1.13
CA PRO A 30 1.74 12.03 0.15
C PRO A 30 2.47 13.37 0.07
N ALA A 31 2.52 14.10 1.19
CA ALA A 31 3.30 15.35 1.28
C ALA A 31 4.80 15.08 1.02
N VAL A 32 5.29 13.93 1.46
CA VAL A 32 6.64 13.45 1.15
C VAL A 32 6.50 12.22 0.25
N LEU A 33 6.67 12.43 -1.04
CA LEU A 33 6.61 11.36 -2.04
C LEU A 33 8.04 10.89 -2.35
N LEU A 34 8.31 9.62 -2.08
CA LEU A 34 9.57 8.99 -2.47
C LEU A 34 9.56 8.70 -3.98
N SER A 35 10.70 8.81 -4.63
CA SER A 35 10.84 8.35 -6.01
C SER A 35 10.66 6.83 -6.08
N GLU A 36 10.39 6.30 -7.27
CA GLU A 36 10.28 4.86 -7.47
C GLU A 36 11.55 4.13 -7.00
N GLN A 37 12.72 4.67 -7.33
CA GLN A 37 13.98 4.06 -6.93
C GLN A 37 14.18 4.12 -5.42
N GLU A 38 13.89 5.25 -4.79
CA GLU A 38 13.95 5.37 -3.33
C GLU A 38 12.98 4.40 -2.67
N MET A 39 11.78 4.25 -3.21
CA MET A 39 10.79 3.33 -2.69
C MET A 39 11.27 1.87 -2.77
N VAL A 40 11.88 1.49 -3.90
CA VAL A 40 12.47 0.15 -4.06
C VAL A 40 13.58 -0.07 -3.05
N ASP A 41 14.43 0.92 -2.83
CA ASP A 41 15.54 0.81 -1.88
C ASP A 41 15.04 0.65 -0.44
N VAL A 42 14.06 1.45 -0.03
CA VAL A 42 13.45 1.36 1.30
C VAL A 42 12.78 0.00 1.49
N MET A 43 11.97 -0.43 0.53
CA MET A 43 11.28 -1.72 0.61
C MET A 43 12.26 -2.89 0.69
N THR A 44 13.37 -2.81 -0.05
CA THR A 44 14.42 -3.83 0.00
C THR A 44 15.03 -3.91 1.39
N ASP A 45 15.34 -2.79 1.99
CA ASP A 45 15.92 -2.75 3.34
C ASP A 45 14.93 -3.23 4.40
N VAL A 46 13.65 -2.86 4.28
CA VAL A 46 12.58 -3.37 5.15
C VAL A 46 12.46 -4.88 5.02
N TYR A 47 12.50 -5.40 3.81
CA TYR A 47 12.44 -6.85 3.55
C TYR A 47 13.63 -7.59 4.19
N ILE A 48 14.83 -7.03 4.09
CA ILE A 48 16.02 -7.61 4.72
C ILE A 48 15.86 -7.66 6.24
N ILE A 49 15.35 -6.60 6.86
CA ILE A 49 15.10 -6.55 8.31
C ILE A 49 14.06 -7.60 8.72
N GLU A 50 12.96 -7.72 7.97
CA GLU A 50 11.92 -8.72 8.24
C GLU A 50 12.48 -10.14 8.19
N ASN A 51 13.30 -10.44 7.18
CA ASN A 51 13.92 -11.77 7.06
C ASN A 51 14.91 -12.04 8.20
N ALA A 52 15.70 -11.07 8.60
CA ALA A 52 16.63 -11.19 9.72
C ALA A 52 15.88 -11.45 11.03
N ILE A 53 14.74 -10.77 11.25
CA ILE A 53 13.88 -10.96 12.42
C ILE A 53 13.29 -12.36 12.41
N ASN A 54 12.75 -12.80 11.28
CA ASN A 54 12.17 -14.14 11.14
C ASN A 54 13.20 -15.24 11.41
N HIS A 55 14.43 -15.04 10.97
CA HIS A 55 15.52 -15.99 11.26
C HIS A 55 15.83 -16.08 12.75
N ARG A 56 15.70 -14.98 13.48
CA ARG A 56 15.99 -14.93 14.93
C ARG A 56 14.83 -15.39 15.83
N ARG A 57 13.64 -15.59 15.27
CA ARG A 57 12.44 -15.96 16.02
C ARG A 57 12.58 -17.19 16.90
N GLY A 58 13.38 -18.15 16.51
CA GLY A 58 13.59 -19.38 17.27
C GLY A 58 14.67 -19.30 18.36
N LYS A 59 15.29 -18.14 18.58
CA LYS A 59 16.49 -18.01 19.44
C LYS A 59 16.25 -17.22 20.73
N GLY A 60 15.00 -17.04 21.16
CA GLY A 60 14.68 -16.40 22.44
C GLY A 60 14.92 -14.90 22.51
N THR A 61 15.14 -14.24 21.38
CA THR A 61 15.38 -12.79 21.32
C THR A 61 14.03 -12.05 21.34
N LYS A 62 13.98 -10.89 22.01
CA LYS A 62 12.80 -10.02 22.00
C LYS A 62 12.58 -9.43 20.63
N ILE A 63 11.72 -10.05 19.85
CA ILE A 63 11.46 -9.73 18.44
C ILE A 63 10.84 -8.34 18.27
N SER A 64 9.94 -7.94 19.17
CA SER A 64 9.26 -6.66 19.10
C SER A 64 10.24 -5.47 19.14
N ASN A 65 11.25 -5.54 20.00
CA ASN A 65 12.27 -4.49 20.10
C ASN A 65 13.17 -4.45 18.86
N LEU A 66 13.54 -5.63 18.33
CA LEU A 66 14.35 -5.72 17.13
C LEU A 66 13.61 -5.18 15.91
N LYS A 67 12.32 -5.47 15.80
CA LYS A 67 11.49 -5.00 14.70
C LYS A 67 11.40 -3.48 14.71
N THR A 68 11.05 -2.89 15.84
CA THR A 68 10.94 -1.43 15.98
C THR A 68 12.27 -0.74 15.69
N LYS A 69 13.35 -1.19 16.31
CA LYS A 69 14.69 -0.62 16.11
C LYS A 69 15.18 -0.77 14.67
N GLY A 70 14.93 -1.93 14.07
CA GLY A 70 15.34 -2.20 12.69
C GLY A 70 14.62 -1.30 11.70
N PHE A 71 13.31 -1.20 11.81
CA PHE A 71 12.53 -0.34 10.92
C PHE A 71 12.83 1.15 11.14
N ASP A 72 12.94 1.58 12.38
CA ASP A 72 13.30 2.97 12.67
C ASP A 72 14.66 3.34 12.10
N ALA A 73 15.64 2.44 12.16
CA ALA A 73 16.96 2.65 11.57
C ALA A 73 16.90 2.78 10.05
N VAL A 74 16.13 1.92 9.39
CA VAL A 74 15.92 1.99 7.93
C VAL A 74 15.27 3.33 7.56
N PHE A 75 14.19 3.68 8.22
CA PHE A 75 13.47 4.92 7.90
C PHE A 75 14.34 6.17 8.17
N ALA A 76 15.08 6.18 9.25
CA ALA A 76 15.99 7.28 9.56
C ALA A 76 17.09 7.43 8.50
N HIS A 77 17.58 6.33 7.96
CA HIS A 77 18.57 6.33 6.88
C HIS A 77 18.06 7.07 5.63
N TYR A 78 16.77 6.94 5.33
CA TYR A 78 16.13 7.60 4.18
C TYR A 78 15.46 8.92 4.55
N GLY A 79 15.60 9.38 5.79
CA GLY A 79 15.01 10.64 6.25
C GLY A 79 13.49 10.63 6.34
N ILE A 80 12.91 9.48 6.59
CA ILE A 80 11.45 9.28 6.71
C ILE A 80 11.12 8.63 8.06
N ASN A 81 9.83 8.41 8.28
CA ASN A 81 9.30 7.64 9.40
C ASN A 81 8.29 6.60 8.92
N ASP A 82 7.74 5.83 9.83
CA ASP A 82 6.76 4.79 9.53
C ASP A 82 5.49 5.33 8.87
N SER A 83 5.01 6.50 9.27
CA SER A 83 3.84 7.14 8.69
C SER A 83 4.08 7.54 7.22
N ILE A 84 5.22 8.15 6.92
CA ILE A 84 5.61 8.52 5.55
C ILE A 84 5.74 7.26 4.70
N TYR A 85 6.39 6.23 5.21
CA TYR A 85 6.53 4.95 4.53
C TYR A 85 5.16 4.35 4.19
N ALA A 86 4.26 4.26 5.17
CA ALA A 86 2.92 3.70 4.99
C ALA A 86 2.13 4.43 3.90
N LYS A 87 2.19 5.76 3.88
CA LYS A 87 1.53 6.58 2.86
C LYS A 87 2.12 6.37 1.46
N ASN A 88 3.42 6.18 1.36
CA ASN A 88 4.06 5.88 0.09
C ASN A 88 3.73 4.47 -0.41
N VAL A 89 3.66 3.49 0.48
CA VAL A 89 3.20 2.13 0.15
C VAL A 89 1.78 2.20 -0.43
N GLU A 90 0.88 2.91 0.22
CA GLU A 90 -0.50 3.09 -0.25
C GLU A 90 -0.53 3.75 -1.62
N TYR A 91 0.21 4.82 -1.81
CA TYR A 91 0.28 5.54 -3.09
C TYR A 91 0.76 4.62 -4.23
N TYR A 92 1.84 3.89 -4.04
CA TYR A 92 2.41 3.03 -5.09
C TYR A 92 1.60 1.75 -5.32
N ASN A 93 0.88 1.24 -4.33
CA ASN A 93 0.01 0.09 -4.51
C ASN A 93 -1.23 0.41 -5.33
N ASP A 94 -1.71 1.65 -5.28
CA ASP A 94 -2.96 2.06 -5.93
C ASP A 94 -2.73 2.74 -7.29
N ASN A 95 -1.49 2.91 -7.70
CA ASN A 95 -1.15 3.52 -9.00
C ASN A 95 -0.44 2.56 -9.94
#